data_8ffa3c619bfd66b56f3c9fe78583809c
#
_entry.id   8ffa3c619bfd66b56f3c9fe78583809c
#
_cell.length_a   1.000
_cell.length_b   1.000
_cell.length_c   1.000
_cell.angle_alpha   90.00
_cell.angle_beta   90.00
_cell.angle_gamma   90.00
#
_symmetry.space_group_name_H-M   'P 1'
#
loop_
_entity.id
_entity.type
_entity.pdbx_description
1 polymer ?
#
loop_
_entity_poly.entity_id
_entity_poly.type
_entity_poly.pdbx_seq_one_letter_code
_entity_poly.pdbx_strand_id
1 'polypeptide(L)'
;MNAPFSSTDAATASELPAKKRFAVPRSALVMGLVALAVAIAGILWLTAPRSSESTDNAYLHADSSAVAPKVGGLVAAVLVKDNQVVHAGDPLVRIDTQDYDAKVQAAQAALADAEAGVATARASLAALNADERLASAQVRAASTVIASADAELSRANADKIRYDSLLGLGFATRRDAERIKATAIGAASAAEKSRAELGVTSEQADVTRARRPVLEAQVASAEAAALKARAALDLARQDRGHTLIVAPIDGVVGNRQVQVGDFVQPGSRVFTVVPTRSLYVVANFKETQTRGMRGGQKAKIYVDALGETLTGTVESFAPGSGSEFTLLPFEPGSGNFTKIVQRVGVRIRLDPGQAALATLRPGLSVTAKVMLL
;
A
#
# COMPACT_ATOMS: atom_id res chain seq x y z
N MET A 1 24.49 -34.39 -109.71
CA MET A 1 24.50 -33.93 -111.11
C MET A 1 24.81 -32.44 -111.12
N ASN A 2 26.00 -32.14 -111.52
CA ASN A 2 26.52 -30.96 -112.18
C ASN A 2 26.41 -29.57 -111.56
N ALA A 3 27.59 -29.16 -111.18
CA ALA A 3 28.12 -27.81 -111.23
C ALA A 3 27.95 -27.22 -112.65
N PRO A 4 28.31 -25.97 -113.00
CA PRO A 4 29.58 -25.35 -112.52
C PRO A 4 29.56 -23.76 -112.50
N PHE A 5 30.64 -23.23 -111.87
CA PHE A 5 31.54 -22.15 -112.35
C PHE A 5 30.92 -20.79 -112.84
N SER A 6 31.38 -19.62 -112.42
CA SER A 6 32.68 -19.01 -112.70
C SER A 6 32.74 -17.61 -112.05
N SER A 7 33.75 -17.33 -111.34
CA SER A 7 34.89 -16.46 -111.49
C SER A 7 34.63 -14.96 -111.71
N THR A 8 35.38 -14.23 -110.98
CA THR A 8 36.32 -13.16 -111.32
C THR A 8 35.79 -11.73 -111.08
N ASP A 9 36.39 -11.08 -110.27
CA ASP A 9 37.49 -10.12 -110.15
C ASP A 9 37.12 -8.75 -109.64
N ALA A 10 38.10 -8.25 -109.02
CA ALA A 10 38.57 -6.87 -108.96
C ALA A 10 38.30 -6.11 -107.62
N ALA A 11 39.42 -5.94 -107.04
CA ALA A 11 39.69 -5.01 -105.97
C ALA A 11 39.31 -3.57 -106.29
N THR A 12 38.69 -2.91 -105.34
CA THR A 12 38.78 -1.45 -105.26
C THR A 12 38.89 -1.04 -103.78
N ALA A 13 40.01 -0.46 -103.46
CA ALA A 13 40.27 0.20 -102.18
C ALA A 13 39.27 1.32 -101.99
N SER A 14 38.57 1.32 -100.89
CA SER A 14 37.75 2.45 -100.48
C SER A 14 38.11 2.93 -99.09
N GLU A 15 38.49 4.12 -99.05
CA GLU A 15 38.90 5.02 -97.98
C GLU A 15 38.08 4.87 -96.66
N LEU A 16 38.81 4.94 -95.57
CA LEU A 16 38.27 5.11 -94.24
C LEU A 16 37.57 6.48 -94.10
N PRO A 17 36.31 6.54 -93.59
CA PRO A 17 35.68 7.83 -93.39
C PRO A 17 36.24 8.52 -92.12
N ALA A 18 36.64 9.77 -92.34
CA ALA A 18 37.12 10.66 -91.30
C ALA A 18 36.20 10.75 -90.04
N LYS A 19 36.76 10.61 -88.81
CA LYS A 19 36.12 10.83 -87.55
C LYS A 19 35.51 12.24 -87.53
N LYS A 20 34.18 12.38 -87.65
CA LYS A 20 33.46 13.62 -87.35
C LYS A 20 33.56 13.89 -85.89
N ARG A 21 34.30 14.92 -85.50
CA ARG A 21 34.25 15.50 -84.15
C ARG A 21 32.85 16.11 -83.98
N PHE A 22 32.00 15.48 -83.18
CA PHE A 22 30.75 16.06 -82.73
C PHE A 22 31.10 17.25 -81.81
N ALA A 23 31.01 18.44 -82.31
CA ALA A 23 30.98 19.64 -81.44
C ALA A 23 29.63 19.71 -80.83
N VAL A 24 29.58 19.37 -79.53
CA VAL A 24 28.33 19.46 -78.70
C VAL A 24 27.95 20.95 -78.62
N PRO A 25 26.78 21.35 -79.14
CA PRO A 25 26.37 22.75 -79.08
C PRO A 25 26.26 23.20 -77.64
N ARG A 26 26.70 24.41 -77.27
CA ARG A 26 26.71 24.99 -75.99
C ARG A 26 25.33 24.87 -75.26
N SER A 27 24.23 24.90 -76.01
CA SER A 27 22.88 24.72 -75.62
C SER A 27 22.62 23.27 -75.02
N ALA A 28 23.21 22.23 -75.64
CA ALA A 28 23.09 20.86 -75.15
C ALA A 28 23.88 20.63 -73.83
N LEU A 29 25.04 21.32 -73.69
CA LEU A 29 25.77 21.31 -72.41
C LEU A 29 24.99 22.00 -71.29
N VAL A 30 24.33 23.12 -71.58
CA VAL A 30 23.49 23.84 -70.59
C VAL A 30 22.27 22.99 -70.20
N MET A 31 21.58 22.35 -71.16
CA MET A 31 20.48 21.47 -70.95
C MET A 31 20.90 20.21 -70.15
N GLY A 32 22.07 19.68 -70.42
CA GLY A 32 22.62 18.55 -69.66
C GLY A 32 22.93 18.92 -68.22
N LEU A 33 23.48 20.12 -67.97
CA LEU A 33 23.72 20.65 -66.57
C LEU A 33 22.40 20.90 -65.80
N VAL A 34 21.39 21.44 -66.46
CA VAL A 34 20.08 21.67 -65.88
C VAL A 34 19.41 20.32 -65.53
N ALA A 35 19.43 19.34 -66.42
CA ALA A 35 18.90 18.01 -66.17
C ALA A 35 19.64 17.31 -65.06
N LEU A 36 20.97 17.44 -64.96
CA LEU A 36 21.77 16.90 -63.88
C LEU A 36 21.45 17.60 -62.57
N ALA A 37 21.27 18.91 -62.54
CA ALA A 37 20.89 19.68 -61.35
C ALA A 37 19.50 19.28 -60.87
N VAL A 38 18.53 19.08 -61.75
CA VAL A 38 17.17 18.59 -61.40
C VAL A 38 17.24 17.16 -60.87
N ALA A 39 18.05 16.29 -61.50
CA ALA A 39 18.24 14.91 -61.01
C ALA A 39 18.89 14.88 -59.64
N ILE A 40 19.92 15.68 -59.39
CA ILE A 40 20.55 15.81 -58.07
C ILE A 40 19.56 16.39 -57.02
N ALA A 41 18.81 17.44 -57.39
CA ALA A 41 17.78 18.00 -56.52
C ALA A 41 16.67 16.98 -56.24
N GLY A 42 16.25 16.20 -57.24
CA GLY A 42 15.30 15.09 -57.03
C GLY A 42 15.83 13.99 -56.13
N ILE A 43 17.10 13.58 -56.30
CA ILE A 43 17.75 12.59 -55.44
C ILE A 43 17.88 13.13 -54.01
N LEU A 44 18.32 14.39 -53.83
CA LEU A 44 18.41 15.05 -52.54
C LEU A 44 17.04 15.17 -51.85
N TRP A 45 15.99 15.47 -52.62
CA TRP A 45 14.61 15.53 -52.09
C TRP A 45 14.07 14.15 -51.70
N LEU A 46 14.36 13.10 -52.46
CA LEU A 46 13.98 11.71 -52.20
C LEU A 46 14.77 11.09 -51.04
N THR A 47 16.03 11.50 -50.85
CA THR A 47 16.93 10.99 -49.82
C THR A 47 16.95 11.87 -48.57
N ALA A 48 16.31 13.05 -48.62
CA ALA A 48 16.22 13.94 -47.45
C ALA A 48 15.61 13.20 -46.25
N PRO A 49 16.24 13.23 -45.06
CA PRO A 49 15.70 12.58 -43.89
C PRO A 49 14.34 13.19 -43.58
N ARG A 50 13.33 12.34 -43.38
CA ARG A 50 11.99 12.79 -43.03
C ARG A 50 12.07 13.57 -41.72
N SER A 51 11.64 14.81 -41.72
CA SER A 51 11.64 15.68 -40.52
C SER A 51 10.50 15.35 -39.54
N SER A 52 9.59 14.46 -39.93
CA SER A 52 8.45 14.05 -39.08
C SER A 52 7.89 12.72 -39.54
N GLU A 53 7.35 11.95 -38.59
CA GLU A 53 6.58 10.74 -38.84
C GLU A 53 5.16 10.91 -38.28
N SER A 54 4.17 10.37 -38.99
CA SER A 54 2.77 10.46 -38.60
C SER A 54 2.09 9.10 -38.60
N THR A 55 1.09 8.96 -37.73
CA THR A 55 0.19 7.80 -37.65
C THR A 55 -1.23 8.26 -37.34
N ASP A 56 -2.19 7.64 -37.99
CA ASP A 56 -3.63 7.74 -37.77
C ASP A 56 -4.13 6.68 -36.74
N ASN A 57 -3.31 5.67 -36.46
CA ASN A 57 -3.60 4.68 -35.46
C ASN A 57 -3.17 5.20 -34.07
N ALA A 58 -3.88 6.21 -33.60
CA ALA A 58 -3.62 6.85 -32.33
C ALA A 58 -4.95 7.20 -31.63
N TYR A 59 -4.97 7.00 -30.32
CA TYR A 59 -6.17 7.20 -29.51
C TYR A 59 -5.82 7.96 -28.24
N LEU A 60 -6.78 8.76 -27.79
CA LEU A 60 -6.75 9.39 -26.48
C LEU A 60 -7.04 8.35 -25.39
N HIS A 61 -6.20 8.34 -24.38
CA HIS A 61 -6.34 7.49 -23.20
C HIS A 61 -6.34 8.34 -21.93
N ALA A 62 -6.91 7.77 -20.87
CA ALA A 62 -6.84 8.29 -19.51
C ALA A 62 -6.67 7.11 -18.54
N ASP A 63 -5.93 7.33 -17.46
CA ASP A 63 -5.81 6.35 -16.39
C ASP A 63 -7.08 6.40 -15.52
N SER A 64 -8.14 5.77 -16.01
CA SER A 64 -9.44 5.72 -15.33
C SER A 64 -9.40 4.84 -14.10
N SER A 65 -10.08 5.26 -13.03
CA SER A 65 -10.21 4.50 -11.79
C SER A 65 -11.52 3.74 -11.76
N ALA A 66 -11.44 2.43 -11.59
CA ALA A 66 -12.61 1.61 -11.30
C ALA A 66 -12.97 1.74 -9.82
N VAL A 67 -14.18 2.18 -9.53
CA VAL A 67 -14.71 2.30 -8.17
C VAL A 67 -15.40 1.00 -7.82
N ALA A 68 -14.97 0.40 -6.71
CA ALA A 68 -15.53 -0.84 -6.17
C ALA A 68 -15.78 -0.69 -4.66
N PRO A 69 -16.86 -1.26 -4.13
CA PRO A 69 -17.12 -1.30 -2.70
C PRO A 69 -16.09 -2.17 -1.97
N LYS A 70 -15.76 -1.79 -0.75
CA LYS A 70 -14.95 -2.60 0.17
C LYS A 70 -15.80 -3.54 1.02
N VAL A 71 -17.10 -3.24 1.13
CA VAL A 71 -18.09 -3.99 1.90
C VAL A 71 -19.28 -4.34 1.03
N GLY A 72 -19.94 -5.47 1.30
CA GLY A 72 -21.12 -5.91 0.58
C GLY A 72 -22.41 -5.37 1.18
N GLY A 73 -23.46 -5.27 0.38
CA GLY A 73 -24.80 -4.92 0.88
C GLY A 73 -25.74 -4.40 -0.20
N LEU A 74 -26.95 -4.08 0.19
CA LEU A 74 -27.96 -3.52 -0.68
C LEU A 74 -27.67 -2.05 -0.94
N VAL A 75 -27.77 -1.58 -2.18
CA VAL A 75 -27.62 -0.19 -2.54
C VAL A 75 -28.88 0.60 -2.13
N ALA A 76 -28.75 1.42 -1.11
CA ALA A 76 -29.83 2.27 -0.60
C ALA A 76 -30.04 3.52 -1.47
N ALA A 77 -28.95 4.11 -2.00
CA ALA A 77 -29.04 5.29 -2.86
C ALA A 77 -27.83 5.40 -3.78
N VAL A 78 -28.07 5.82 -5.01
CA VAL A 78 -27.05 6.31 -5.96
C VAL A 78 -27.12 7.82 -5.97
N LEU A 79 -26.02 8.49 -5.59
CA LEU A 79 -25.97 9.93 -5.30
C LEU A 79 -25.50 10.76 -6.50
N VAL A 80 -25.05 10.10 -7.57
CA VAL A 80 -24.52 10.75 -8.78
C VAL A 80 -25.24 10.25 -10.03
N LYS A 81 -25.21 11.08 -11.07
CA LYS A 81 -25.74 10.76 -12.41
C LYS A 81 -24.60 10.38 -13.35
N ASP A 82 -24.95 9.68 -14.43
CA ASP A 82 -24.01 9.41 -15.51
C ASP A 82 -23.50 10.74 -16.11
N ASN A 83 -22.21 10.79 -16.42
CA ASN A 83 -21.49 11.94 -16.95
C ASN A 83 -21.40 13.15 -16.00
N GLN A 84 -21.70 12.96 -14.71
CA GLN A 84 -21.51 14.00 -13.69
C GLN A 84 -20.03 14.18 -13.36
N VAL A 85 -19.60 15.44 -13.23
CA VAL A 85 -18.28 15.81 -12.71
C VAL A 85 -18.27 15.58 -11.21
N VAL A 86 -17.23 14.93 -10.71
CA VAL A 86 -17.02 14.64 -9.28
C VAL A 86 -15.60 14.96 -8.88
N HIS A 87 -15.42 15.30 -7.61
CA HIS A 87 -14.11 15.51 -6.99
C HIS A 87 -13.75 14.31 -6.10
N ALA A 88 -12.46 14.14 -5.84
CA ALA A 88 -11.99 13.13 -4.90
C ALA A 88 -12.65 13.32 -3.53
N GLY A 89 -13.27 12.25 -3.00
CA GLY A 89 -14.02 12.27 -1.75
C GLY A 89 -15.54 12.51 -1.91
N ASP A 90 -16.02 12.90 -3.09
CA ASP A 90 -17.48 13.06 -3.32
C ASP A 90 -18.20 11.71 -3.15
N PRO A 91 -19.36 11.69 -2.48
CA PRO A 91 -20.14 10.49 -2.27
C PRO A 91 -20.82 10.05 -3.59
N LEU A 92 -20.60 8.78 -3.97
CA LEU A 92 -21.16 8.20 -5.20
C LEU A 92 -22.34 7.27 -4.92
N VAL A 93 -22.18 6.36 -3.97
CA VAL A 93 -23.20 5.37 -3.59
C VAL A 93 -23.25 5.24 -2.09
N ARG A 94 -24.44 5.01 -1.58
CA ARG A 94 -24.68 4.62 -0.20
C ARG A 94 -25.28 3.21 -0.16
N ILE A 95 -24.56 2.30 0.48
CA ILE A 95 -25.03 0.97 0.84
C ILE A 95 -25.89 1.09 2.10
N ASP A 96 -26.84 0.21 2.29
CA ASP A 96 -27.66 0.14 3.51
C ASP A 96 -26.77 -0.09 4.73
N THR A 97 -26.93 0.77 5.73
CA THR A 97 -26.09 0.78 6.93
C THR A 97 -26.66 -0.03 8.08
N GLN A 98 -27.90 -0.53 8.00
CA GLN A 98 -28.61 -1.12 9.13
C GLN A 98 -27.83 -2.24 9.80
N ASP A 99 -27.30 -3.19 9.02
CA ASP A 99 -26.50 -4.30 9.53
C ASP A 99 -25.15 -3.83 10.12
N TYR A 100 -24.54 -2.82 9.51
CA TYR A 100 -23.29 -2.26 9.97
C TYR A 100 -23.45 -1.43 11.24
N ASP A 101 -24.55 -0.68 11.36
CA ASP A 101 -24.90 0.06 12.57
C ASP A 101 -25.15 -0.91 13.73
N ALA A 102 -25.84 -2.04 13.50
CA ALA A 102 -26.02 -3.09 14.49
C ALA A 102 -24.68 -3.73 14.93
N LYS A 103 -23.76 -3.97 13.97
CA LYS A 103 -22.40 -4.48 14.29
C LYS A 103 -21.60 -3.49 15.14
N VAL A 104 -21.68 -2.18 14.84
CA VAL A 104 -21.02 -1.14 15.64
C VAL A 104 -21.59 -1.13 17.06
N GLN A 105 -22.91 -1.20 17.21
CA GLN A 105 -23.55 -1.24 18.54
C GLN A 105 -23.14 -2.49 19.34
N ALA A 106 -23.12 -3.66 18.71
CA ALA A 106 -22.68 -4.91 19.33
C ALA A 106 -21.21 -4.84 19.78
N ALA A 107 -20.32 -4.32 18.93
CA ALA A 107 -18.91 -4.14 19.27
C ALA A 107 -18.71 -3.09 20.38
N GLN A 108 -19.53 -2.05 20.41
CA GLN A 108 -19.51 -1.03 21.47
C GLN A 108 -19.94 -1.60 22.82
N ALA A 109 -20.98 -2.45 22.83
CA ALA A 109 -21.42 -3.16 24.05
C ALA A 109 -20.32 -4.12 24.54
N ALA A 110 -19.68 -4.86 23.64
CA ALA A 110 -18.57 -5.75 23.98
C ALA A 110 -17.35 -5.00 24.57
N LEU A 111 -17.06 -3.79 24.07
CA LEU A 111 -16.02 -2.95 24.66
C LEU A 111 -16.40 -2.51 26.08
N ALA A 112 -17.64 -2.07 26.29
CA ALA A 112 -18.11 -1.65 27.63
C ALA A 112 -18.06 -2.80 28.64
N ASP A 113 -18.41 -4.02 28.23
CA ASP A 113 -18.30 -5.23 29.07
C ASP A 113 -16.82 -5.53 29.44
N ALA A 114 -15.91 -5.47 28.46
CA ALA A 114 -14.48 -5.68 28.69
C ALA A 114 -13.88 -4.59 29.61
N GLU A 115 -14.29 -3.32 29.46
CA GLU A 115 -13.87 -2.22 30.33
C GLU A 115 -14.39 -2.41 31.78
N ALA A 116 -15.60 -2.91 31.96
CA ALA A 116 -16.14 -3.30 33.26
C ALA A 116 -15.31 -4.44 33.84
N GLY A 117 -14.87 -5.41 33.06
CA GLY A 117 -13.94 -6.46 33.44
C GLY A 117 -12.61 -5.92 33.99
N VAL A 118 -12.03 -4.92 33.33
CA VAL A 118 -10.82 -4.21 33.80
C VAL A 118 -11.08 -3.54 35.16
N ALA A 119 -12.21 -2.84 35.29
CA ALA A 119 -12.57 -2.19 36.54
C ALA A 119 -12.69 -3.20 37.69
N THR A 120 -13.31 -4.36 37.47
CA THR A 120 -13.44 -5.44 38.42
C THR A 120 -12.07 -6.02 38.82
N ALA A 121 -11.20 -6.31 37.87
CA ALA A 121 -9.85 -6.83 38.14
C ALA A 121 -9.01 -5.82 38.95
N ARG A 122 -9.09 -4.54 38.64
CA ARG A 122 -8.41 -3.46 39.37
C ARG A 122 -8.98 -3.30 40.80
N ALA A 123 -10.28 -3.44 40.96
CA ALA A 123 -10.91 -3.42 42.29
C ALA A 123 -10.42 -4.59 43.14
N SER A 124 -10.28 -5.79 42.59
CA SER A 124 -9.72 -6.95 43.29
C SER A 124 -8.27 -6.73 43.71
N LEU A 125 -7.44 -6.12 42.88
CA LEU A 125 -6.06 -5.75 43.21
C LEU A 125 -6.04 -4.67 44.32
N ALA A 126 -6.95 -3.71 44.27
CA ALA A 126 -7.07 -2.69 45.31
C ALA A 126 -7.50 -3.29 46.66
N ALA A 127 -8.38 -4.29 46.67
CA ALA A 127 -8.75 -5.05 47.89
C ALA A 127 -7.53 -5.79 48.47
N LEU A 128 -6.72 -6.47 47.64
CA LEU A 128 -5.48 -7.10 48.07
C LEU A 128 -4.52 -6.09 48.72
N ASN A 129 -4.40 -4.89 48.16
CA ASN A 129 -3.57 -3.84 48.76
C ASN A 129 -4.03 -3.46 50.20
N ALA A 130 -5.33 -3.55 50.49
CA ALA A 130 -5.86 -3.35 51.83
C ALA A 130 -5.54 -4.55 52.75
N ASP A 131 -5.68 -5.78 52.24
CA ASP A 131 -5.33 -7.00 52.96
C ASP A 131 -3.85 -7.06 53.32
N GLU A 132 -2.96 -6.67 52.44
CA GLU A 132 -1.51 -6.58 52.68
C GLU A 132 -1.18 -5.54 53.77
N ARG A 133 -1.88 -4.39 53.75
CA ARG A 133 -1.71 -3.39 54.84
C ARG A 133 -2.15 -3.93 56.19
N LEU A 134 -3.28 -4.66 56.23
CA LEU A 134 -3.76 -5.33 57.43
C LEU A 134 -2.75 -6.37 57.91
N ALA A 135 -2.30 -7.28 57.06
CA ALA A 135 -1.32 -8.30 57.37
C ALA A 135 0.00 -7.69 57.92
N SER A 136 0.49 -6.63 57.27
CA SER A 136 1.70 -5.93 57.75
C SER A 136 1.49 -5.26 59.12
N ALA A 137 0.30 -4.77 59.41
CA ALA A 137 -0.03 -4.23 60.74
C ALA A 137 -0.05 -5.32 61.81
N GLN A 138 -0.59 -6.51 61.49
CA GLN A 138 -0.60 -7.68 62.35
C GLN A 138 0.82 -8.17 62.68
N VAL A 139 1.72 -8.21 61.67
CA VAL A 139 3.15 -8.53 61.89
C VAL A 139 3.79 -7.51 62.87
N ARG A 140 3.55 -6.22 62.68
CA ARG A 140 4.05 -5.17 63.60
C ARG A 140 3.49 -5.34 65.02
N ALA A 141 2.21 -5.66 65.19
CA ALA A 141 1.61 -5.91 66.46
C ALA A 141 2.27 -7.12 67.17
N ALA A 142 2.44 -8.25 66.47
CA ALA A 142 3.13 -9.42 67.00
C ALA A 142 4.59 -9.14 67.40
N SER A 143 5.32 -8.32 66.61
CA SER A 143 6.69 -7.92 66.95
C SER A 143 6.77 -7.07 68.22
N THR A 144 5.74 -6.26 68.49
CA THR A 144 5.65 -5.50 69.72
C THR A 144 5.44 -6.43 70.97
N VAL A 145 4.66 -7.51 70.82
CA VAL A 145 4.46 -8.52 71.87
C VAL A 145 5.77 -9.22 72.18
N ILE A 146 6.59 -9.54 71.19
CA ILE A 146 7.94 -10.13 71.39
C ILE A 146 8.81 -9.21 72.23
N ALA A 147 8.86 -7.91 71.90
CA ALA A 147 9.66 -6.96 72.67
C ALA A 147 9.27 -6.92 74.14
N SER A 148 7.98 -7.02 74.43
CA SER A 148 7.46 -7.12 75.87
C SER A 148 7.86 -8.45 76.52
N ALA A 149 7.70 -9.59 75.83
CA ALA A 149 8.04 -10.91 76.35
C ALA A 149 9.56 -11.06 76.57
N ASP A 150 10.42 -10.52 75.69
CA ASP A 150 11.87 -10.51 75.87
C ASP A 150 12.34 -9.63 77.02
N ALA A 151 11.67 -8.50 77.26
CA ALA A 151 11.94 -7.67 78.44
C ALA A 151 11.61 -8.41 79.75
N GLU A 152 10.46 -9.13 79.78
CA GLU A 152 10.07 -9.93 80.96
C GLU A 152 11.00 -11.13 81.13
N LEU A 153 11.42 -11.81 80.08
CA LEU A 153 12.43 -12.88 80.10
C LEU A 153 13.76 -12.36 80.71
N SER A 154 14.21 -11.20 80.24
CA SER A 154 15.44 -10.55 80.72
C SER A 154 15.38 -10.25 82.22
N ARG A 155 14.24 -9.70 82.68
CA ARG A 155 13.99 -9.46 84.07
C ARG A 155 13.99 -10.75 84.92
N ALA A 156 13.24 -11.76 84.47
CA ALA A 156 13.14 -13.04 85.18
C ALA A 156 14.48 -13.80 85.30
N ASN A 157 15.31 -13.72 84.22
CA ASN A 157 16.67 -14.28 84.25
C ASN A 157 17.60 -13.51 85.21
N ALA A 158 17.52 -12.18 85.24
CA ALA A 158 18.29 -11.38 86.18
C ALA A 158 17.92 -11.72 87.66
N ASP A 159 16.62 -11.91 87.94
CA ASP A 159 16.14 -12.32 89.22
C ASP A 159 16.60 -13.74 89.61
N LYS A 160 16.55 -14.70 88.64
CA LYS A 160 17.08 -16.07 88.86
C LYS A 160 18.57 -16.04 89.23
N ILE A 161 19.41 -15.33 88.44
CA ILE A 161 20.84 -15.21 88.75
C ILE A 161 21.05 -14.61 90.14
N ARG A 162 20.31 -13.61 90.54
CA ARG A 162 20.39 -12.97 91.86
C ARG A 162 20.03 -13.94 92.94
N TYR A 163 18.90 -14.67 92.85
CA TYR A 163 18.46 -15.62 93.87
C TYR A 163 19.36 -16.86 93.97
N ASP A 164 19.90 -17.35 92.85
CA ASP A 164 20.89 -18.43 92.86
C ASP A 164 22.15 -18.02 93.63
N SER A 165 22.61 -16.77 93.48
CA SER A 165 23.73 -16.23 94.25
C SER A 165 23.40 -16.07 95.75
N LEU A 166 22.20 -15.55 96.14
CA LEU A 166 21.74 -15.42 97.49
C LEU A 166 21.58 -16.78 98.18
N LEU A 167 21.11 -17.81 97.45
CA LEU A 167 21.02 -19.17 97.95
C LEU A 167 22.41 -19.71 98.30
N GLY A 168 23.42 -19.50 97.47
CA GLY A 168 24.81 -19.90 97.70
C GLY A 168 25.44 -19.22 98.91
N LEU A 169 24.99 -17.99 99.20
CA LEU A 169 25.42 -17.23 100.39
C LEU A 169 24.59 -17.50 101.63
N GLY A 170 23.52 -18.32 101.60
CA GLY A 170 22.65 -18.66 102.70
C GLY A 170 21.56 -17.62 103.04
N PHE A 171 21.38 -16.57 102.19
CA PHE A 171 20.42 -15.49 102.38
C PHE A 171 19.08 -15.70 101.68
N ALA A 172 18.87 -16.79 100.93
CA ALA A 172 17.59 -17.18 100.35
C ALA A 172 17.24 -18.65 100.67
N THR A 173 15.94 -19.01 100.67
CA THR A 173 15.48 -20.39 100.80
C THR A 173 15.51 -21.16 99.48
N ARG A 174 15.68 -22.49 99.52
CA ARG A 174 15.56 -23.38 98.36
C ARG A 174 14.20 -23.17 97.66
N ARG A 175 13.14 -23.04 98.39
CA ARG A 175 11.78 -22.84 97.89
C ARG A 175 11.66 -21.55 97.08
N ASP A 176 12.30 -20.46 97.52
CA ASP A 176 12.31 -19.17 96.80
C ASP A 176 13.12 -19.26 95.52
N ALA A 177 14.28 -19.90 95.56
CA ALA A 177 15.09 -20.11 94.37
C ALA A 177 14.38 -21.00 93.31
N GLU A 178 13.69 -22.08 93.76
CA GLU A 178 12.89 -22.93 92.88
C GLU A 178 11.71 -22.17 92.28
N ARG A 179 11.01 -21.33 92.98
CA ARG A 179 9.92 -20.47 92.54
C ARG A 179 10.41 -19.48 91.47
N ILE A 180 11.50 -18.81 91.68
CA ILE A 180 12.07 -17.86 90.75
C ILE A 180 12.58 -18.58 89.45
N LYS A 181 13.20 -19.75 89.59
CA LYS A 181 13.59 -20.59 88.45
C LYS A 181 12.37 -21.00 87.62
N ALA A 182 11.27 -21.41 88.29
CA ALA A 182 10.01 -21.71 87.53
C ALA A 182 9.45 -20.48 86.77
N THR A 183 9.53 -19.27 87.40
CA THR A 183 9.15 -18.02 86.74
C THR A 183 10.00 -17.73 85.51
N ALA A 184 11.34 -17.94 85.64
CA ALA A 184 12.25 -17.72 84.47
C ALA A 184 11.98 -18.72 83.33
N ILE A 185 11.69 -20.00 83.62
CA ILE A 185 11.28 -21.00 82.66
C ILE A 185 9.95 -20.58 81.99
N GLY A 186 8.98 -20.14 82.79
CA GLY A 186 7.70 -19.64 82.27
C GLY A 186 7.87 -18.44 81.30
N ALA A 187 8.71 -17.46 81.70
CA ALA A 187 9.03 -16.32 80.89
C ALA A 187 9.75 -16.71 79.54
N ALA A 188 10.66 -17.69 79.62
CA ALA A 188 11.32 -18.22 78.45
C ALA A 188 10.34 -18.90 77.49
N SER A 189 9.43 -19.71 78.00
CA SER A 189 8.39 -20.37 77.23
C SER A 189 7.42 -19.33 76.57
N ALA A 190 7.09 -18.26 77.31
CA ALA A 190 6.24 -17.17 76.81
C ALA A 190 6.92 -16.41 75.67
N ALA A 191 8.23 -16.10 75.80
CA ALA A 191 8.99 -15.45 74.73
C ALA A 191 9.09 -16.33 73.48
N GLU A 192 9.34 -17.64 73.67
CA GLU A 192 9.41 -18.60 72.53
C GLU A 192 8.06 -18.72 71.78
N LYS A 193 6.94 -18.80 72.61
CA LYS A 193 5.58 -18.78 72.01
C LYS A 193 5.31 -17.52 71.24
N SER A 194 5.69 -16.33 71.72
CA SER A 194 5.52 -15.07 71.03
C SER A 194 6.31 -15.01 69.70
N ARG A 195 7.55 -15.60 69.69
CA ARG A 195 8.36 -15.71 68.46
C ARG A 195 7.71 -16.65 67.40
N ALA A 196 7.16 -17.78 67.86
CA ALA A 196 6.43 -18.71 67.04
C ALA A 196 5.16 -18.06 66.42
N GLU A 197 4.40 -17.28 67.24
CA GLU A 197 3.25 -16.53 66.76
C GLU A 197 3.62 -15.46 65.75
N LEU A 198 4.77 -14.75 65.91
CA LEU A 198 5.29 -13.84 64.84
C LEU A 198 5.60 -14.62 63.57
N GLY A 199 6.26 -15.77 63.65
CA GLY A 199 6.52 -16.63 62.49
C GLY A 199 5.25 -16.97 61.72
N VAL A 200 4.21 -17.44 62.42
CA VAL A 200 2.90 -17.73 61.78
C VAL A 200 2.29 -16.50 61.11
N THR A 201 2.34 -15.34 61.79
CA THR A 201 1.78 -14.09 61.26
C THR A 201 2.54 -13.59 60.09
N SER A 202 3.89 -13.76 60.09
CA SER A 202 4.76 -13.41 58.97
C SER A 202 4.47 -14.27 57.72
N GLU A 203 4.38 -15.59 57.91
CA GLU A 203 4.03 -16.52 56.84
C GLU A 203 2.62 -16.22 56.26
N GLN A 204 1.66 -15.87 57.11
CA GLN A 204 0.33 -15.46 56.64
C GLN A 204 0.38 -14.17 55.80
N ALA A 205 1.25 -13.22 56.16
CA ALA A 205 1.46 -12.01 55.36
C ALA A 205 2.11 -12.34 54.02
N ASP A 206 3.04 -13.29 53.97
CA ASP A 206 3.69 -13.73 52.71
C ASP A 206 2.72 -14.49 51.82
N VAL A 207 1.83 -15.33 52.33
CA VAL A 207 0.74 -15.95 51.59
C VAL A 207 -0.20 -14.88 50.98
N THR A 208 -0.50 -13.82 51.74
CA THR A 208 -1.32 -12.71 51.21
C THR A 208 -0.59 -12.00 50.09
N ARG A 209 0.70 -11.70 50.20
CA ARG A 209 1.55 -11.05 49.18
C ARG A 209 1.71 -11.92 47.95
N ALA A 210 1.80 -13.25 48.10
CA ALA A 210 1.92 -14.19 47.00
C ALA A 210 0.72 -14.20 46.04
N ARG A 211 -0.42 -13.64 46.44
CA ARG A 211 -1.59 -13.45 45.54
C ARG A 211 -1.44 -12.29 44.55
N ARG A 212 -0.54 -11.34 44.82
CA ARG A 212 -0.34 -10.13 43.99
C ARG A 212 -0.07 -10.45 42.52
N PRO A 213 0.93 -11.28 42.15
CA PRO A 213 1.23 -11.54 40.74
C PRO A 213 0.06 -12.18 39.98
N VAL A 214 -0.80 -12.95 40.70
CA VAL A 214 -2.00 -13.55 40.07
C VAL A 214 -3.02 -12.46 39.73
N LEU A 215 -3.27 -11.51 40.65
CA LEU A 215 -4.21 -10.42 40.39
C LEU A 215 -3.67 -9.41 39.36
N GLU A 216 -2.36 -9.13 39.39
CA GLU A 216 -1.72 -8.32 38.36
C GLU A 216 -1.84 -8.96 36.98
N ALA A 217 -1.65 -10.27 36.87
CA ALA A 217 -1.87 -11.00 35.61
C ALA A 217 -3.34 -10.98 35.19
N GLN A 218 -4.28 -11.01 36.12
CA GLN A 218 -5.71 -10.85 35.81
C GLN A 218 -6.03 -9.45 35.28
N VAL A 219 -5.45 -8.39 35.86
CA VAL A 219 -5.58 -7.01 35.33
C VAL A 219 -5.03 -6.94 33.93
N ALA A 220 -3.81 -7.44 33.67
CA ALA A 220 -3.21 -7.45 32.37
C ALA A 220 -4.05 -8.24 31.33
N SER A 221 -4.61 -9.37 31.72
CA SER A 221 -5.52 -10.15 30.86
C SER A 221 -6.81 -9.39 30.53
N ALA A 222 -7.42 -8.72 31.51
CA ALA A 222 -8.61 -7.91 31.30
C ALA A 222 -8.31 -6.70 30.40
N GLU A 223 -7.17 -6.03 30.57
CA GLU A 223 -6.73 -4.93 29.71
C GLU A 223 -6.49 -5.38 28.26
N ALA A 224 -5.90 -6.56 28.06
CA ALA A 224 -5.75 -7.16 26.74
C ALA A 224 -7.12 -7.48 26.09
N ALA A 225 -8.09 -7.95 26.86
CA ALA A 225 -9.46 -8.18 26.38
C ALA A 225 -10.15 -6.86 25.97
N ALA A 226 -9.98 -5.79 26.75
CA ALA A 226 -10.52 -4.46 26.41
C ALA A 226 -9.87 -3.90 25.14
N LEU A 227 -8.55 -4.06 24.96
CA LEU A 227 -7.84 -3.66 23.74
C LEU A 227 -8.36 -4.43 22.52
N LYS A 228 -8.59 -5.73 22.64
CA LYS A 228 -9.18 -6.57 21.59
C LYS A 228 -10.59 -6.10 21.21
N ALA A 229 -11.42 -5.82 22.20
CA ALA A 229 -12.79 -5.34 21.98
C ALA A 229 -12.78 -3.95 21.31
N ARG A 230 -11.85 -3.07 21.69
CA ARG A 230 -11.66 -1.76 21.05
C ARG A 230 -11.28 -1.89 19.58
N ALA A 231 -10.33 -2.78 19.26
CA ALA A 231 -9.95 -3.05 17.86
C ALA A 231 -11.13 -3.60 17.04
N ALA A 232 -11.97 -4.45 17.63
CA ALA A 232 -13.19 -4.94 16.99
C ALA A 232 -14.20 -3.82 16.72
N LEU A 233 -14.36 -2.88 17.65
CA LEU A 233 -15.20 -1.69 17.47
C LEU A 233 -14.67 -0.79 16.34
N ASP A 234 -13.36 -0.56 16.31
CA ASP A 234 -12.75 0.27 15.26
C ASP A 234 -12.91 -0.38 13.87
N LEU A 235 -12.79 -1.70 13.77
CA LEU A 235 -13.07 -2.44 12.54
C LEU A 235 -14.55 -2.30 12.11
N ALA A 236 -15.49 -2.47 13.04
CA ALA A 236 -16.91 -2.32 12.75
C ALA A 236 -17.26 -0.89 12.29
N ARG A 237 -16.63 0.13 12.88
CA ARG A 237 -16.78 1.53 12.45
C ARG A 237 -16.18 1.78 11.06
N GLN A 238 -15.05 1.18 10.76
CA GLN A 238 -14.41 1.24 9.45
C GLN A 238 -15.30 0.60 8.38
N ASP A 239 -15.85 -0.58 8.64
CA ASP A 239 -16.77 -1.26 7.73
C ASP A 239 -18.03 -0.42 7.49
N ARG A 240 -18.60 0.18 8.55
CA ARG A 240 -19.69 1.14 8.42
C ARG A 240 -19.29 2.36 7.58
N GLY A 241 -18.09 2.89 7.75
CA GLY A 241 -17.58 4.00 6.92
C GLY A 241 -17.47 3.61 5.45
N HIS A 242 -17.13 2.37 5.16
CA HIS A 242 -17.04 1.84 3.80
C HIS A 242 -18.41 1.63 3.11
N THR A 243 -19.53 1.74 3.82
CA THR A 243 -20.87 1.75 3.20
C THR A 243 -21.12 3.00 2.35
N LEU A 244 -20.37 4.08 2.59
CA LEU A 244 -20.36 5.26 1.74
C LEU A 244 -19.20 5.13 0.75
N ILE A 245 -19.54 4.84 -0.51
CA ILE A 245 -18.56 4.74 -1.59
C ILE A 245 -18.29 6.13 -2.12
N VAL A 246 -17.02 6.55 -2.13
CA VAL A 246 -16.60 7.88 -2.56
C VAL A 246 -15.71 7.82 -3.81
N ALA A 247 -15.64 8.93 -4.55
CA ALA A 247 -14.75 9.06 -5.70
C ALA A 247 -13.28 9.04 -5.26
N PRO A 248 -12.44 8.18 -5.87
CA PRO A 248 -11.01 8.11 -5.53
C PRO A 248 -10.18 9.23 -6.15
N ILE A 249 -10.66 9.83 -7.25
CA ILE A 249 -9.98 10.88 -8.03
C ILE A 249 -10.98 11.89 -8.55
N ASP A 250 -10.47 13.07 -8.93
CA ASP A 250 -11.26 14.07 -9.69
C ASP A 250 -11.53 13.56 -11.11
N GLY A 251 -12.76 13.69 -11.57
CA GLY A 251 -13.08 13.22 -12.92
C GLY A 251 -14.57 13.28 -13.25
N VAL A 252 -14.94 12.51 -14.25
CA VAL A 252 -16.33 12.34 -14.70
C VAL A 252 -16.74 10.88 -14.48
N VAL A 253 -17.92 10.71 -13.89
CA VAL A 253 -18.52 9.38 -13.68
C VAL A 253 -18.93 8.79 -15.03
N GLY A 254 -18.47 7.58 -15.29
CA GLY A 254 -18.86 6.81 -16.47
C GLY A 254 -19.13 5.35 -16.13
N ASN A 255 -19.75 4.65 -17.07
CA ASN A 255 -20.00 3.21 -16.98
C ASN A 255 -20.63 2.77 -15.64
N ARG A 256 -21.78 3.35 -15.30
CA ARG A 256 -22.55 2.98 -14.12
C ARG A 256 -23.12 1.57 -14.28
N GLN A 257 -22.73 0.68 -13.39
CA GLN A 257 -23.16 -0.73 -13.37
C GLN A 257 -24.03 -1.06 -12.14
N VAL A 258 -24.52 -0.03 -11.43
CA VAL A 258 -25.29 -0.20 -10.20
C VAL A 258 -26.52 0.65 -10.18
N GLN A 259 -27.62 0.09 -9.63
CA GLN A 259 -28.89 0.78 -9.40
C GLN A 259 -29.31 0.66 -7.93
N VAL A 260 -30.27 1.50 -7.52
CA VAL A 260 -30.89 1.38 -6.20
C VAL A 260 -31.63 0.05 -6.11
N GLY A 261 -31.37 -0.70 -5.03
CA GLY A 261 -31.92 -2.04 -4.84
C GLY A 261 -31.00 -3.19 -5.29
N ASP A 262 -29.88 -2.90 -5.97
CA ASP A 262 -28.90 -3.93 -6.32
C ASP A 262 -28.11 -4.36 -5.08
N PHE A 263 -27.71 -5.63 -5.06
CA PHE A 263 -26.79 -6.15 -4.06
C PHE A 263 -25.36 -6.13 -4.61
N VAL A 264 -24.47 -5.36 -3.97
CA VAL A 264 -23.06 -5.25 -4.35
C VAL A 264 -22.16 -6.09 -3.44
N GLN A 265 -21.09 -6.64 -4.01
CA GLN A 265 -20.09 -7.41 -3.28
C GLN A 265 -18.75 -6.67 -3.27
N PRO A 266 -17.88 -6.91 -2.27
CA PRO A 266 -16.53 -6.37 -2.27
C PRO A 266 -15.79 -6.66 -3.58
N GLY A 267 -15.19 -5.63 -4.19
CA GLY A 267 -14.45 -5.75 -5.45
C GLY A 267 -15.30 -5.71 -6.72
N SER A 268 -16.63 -5.74 -6.65
CA SER A 268 -17.49 -5.57 -7.83
C SER A 268 -17.37 -4.12 -8.34
N ARG A 269 -17.21 -3.94 -9.66
CA ARG A 269 -17.13 -2.61 -10.25
C ARG A 269 -18.51 -1.96 -10.23
N VAL A 270 -18.63 -0.78 -9.64
CA VAL A 270 -19.89 -0.01 -9.60
C VAL A 270 -19.87 1.19 -10.54
N PHE A 271 -18.71 1.85 -10.66
CA PHE A 271 -18.48 2.99 -11.54
C PHE A 271 -17.07 2.95 -12.11
N THR A 272 -16.86 3.77 -13.15
CA THR A 272 -15.53 4.16 -13.60
C THR A 272 -15.44 5.67 -13.53
N VAL A 273 -14.47 6.21 -12.80
CA VAL A 273 -14.17 7.64 -12.80
C VAL A 273 -13.03 7.91 -13.77
N VAL A 274 -13.31 8.74 -14.76
CA VAL A 274 -12.40 9.10 -15.82
C VAL A 274 -11.81 10.48 -15.53
N PRO A 275 -10.50 10.62 -15.31
CA PRO A 275 -9.88 11.92 -15.06
C PRO A 275 -9.95 12.81 -16.31
N THR A 276 -10.27 14.08 -16.10
CA THR A 276 -10.37 15.07 -17.21
C THR A 276 -9.05 15.80 -17.49
N ARG A 277 -8.08 15.74 -16.57
CA ARG A 277 -6.84 16.52 -16.64
C ARG A 277 -5.59 15.71 -16.98
N SER A 278 -5.67 14.39 -17.00
CA SER A 278 -4.51 13.49 -17.19
C SER A 278 -4.67 12.65 -18.44
N LEU A 279 -4.99 13.33 -19.57
CA LEU A 279 -5.14 12.68 -20.86
C LEU A 279 -3.78 12.56 -21.56
N TYR A 280 -3.57 11.44 -22.23
CA TYR A 280 -2.42 11.19 -23.09
C TYR A 280 -2.82 10.47 -24.35
N VAL A 281 -1.97 10.51 -25.35
CA VAL A 281 -2.19 9.81 -26.62
C VAL A 281 -1.30 8.57 -26.66
N VAL A 282 -1.89 7.44 -27.01
CA VAL A 282 -1.14 6.25 -27.42
C VAL A 282 -1.20 6.17 -28.94
N ALA A 283 -0.06 6.43 -29.57
CA ALA A 283 0.09 6.44 -31.02
C ALA A 283 0.90 5.23 -31.46
N ASN A 284 0.31 4.37 -32.28
CA ASN A 284 0.92 3.14 -32.76
C ASN A 284 1.66 3.38 -34.08
N PHE A 285 2.96 3.62 -34.00
CA PHE A 285 3.82 3.81 -35.18
C PHE A 285 4.31 2.47 -35.69
N LYS A 286 4.56 2.40 -37.00
CA LYS A 286 5.24 1.25 -37.59
C LYS A 286 6.68 1.17 -37.08
N GLU A 287 7.21 -0.03 -36.87
CA GLU A 287 8.58 -0.27 -36.43
C GLU A 287 9.61 0.58 -37.20
N THR A 288 9.45 0.70 -38.52
CA THR A 288 10.35 1.49 -39.39
C THR A 288 10.29 2.99 -39.09
N GLN A 289 9.19 3.50 -38.57
CA GLN A 289 9.00 4.92 -38.25
C GLN A 289 9.62 5.29 -36.91
N THR A 290 9.80 4.32 -35.99
CA THR A 290 10.34 4.60 -34.66
C THR A 290 11.85 4.79 -34.61
N ARG A 291 12.58 4.48 -35.71
CA ARG A 291 14.05 4.53 -35.76
C ARG A 291 14.66 5.87 -35.32
N GLY A 292 14.00 6.99 -35.69
CA GLY A 292 14.48 8.34 -35.34
C GLY A 292 13.78 8.97 -34.15
N MET A 293 12.84 8.26 -33.51
CA MET A 293 12.05 8.80 -32.41
C MET A 293 12.76 8.63 -31.07
N ARG A 294 12.65 9.64 -30.21
CA ARG A 294 13.22 9.66 -28.86
C ARG A 294 12.26 10.34 -27.90
N GLY A 295 12.35 9.98 -26.61
CA GLY A 295 11.67 10.70 -25.56
C GLY A 295 12.05 12.17 -25.55
N GLY A 296 11.10 13.06 -25.28
CA GLY A 296 11.28 14.50 -25.26
C GLY A 296 11.00 15.22 -26.59
N GLN A 297 10.82 14.49 -27.69
CA GLN A 297 10.48 15.11 -28.97
C GLN A 297 9.08 15.70 -28.97
N LYS A 298 8.90 16.83 -29.70
CA LYS A 298 7.60 17.48 -29.85
C LYS A 298 6.71 16.72 -30.83
N ALA A 299 5.43 16.66 -30.50
CA ALA A 299 4.40 16.05 -31.32
C ALA A 299 3.24 17.02 -31.53
N LYS A 300 2.65 16.94 -32.73
CA LYS A 300 1.38 17.59 -33.08
C LYS A 300 0.30 16.51 -33.14
N ILE A 301 -0.81 16.74 -32.45
CA ILE A 301 -1.92 15.80 -32.35
C ILE A 301 -3.16 16.48 -32.94
N TYR A 302 -3.57 16.04 -34.08
CA TYR A 302 -4.83 16.47 -34.67
C TYR A 302 -5.96 15.61 -34.14
N VAL A 303 -6.96 16.25 -33.51
CA VAL A 303 -8.11 15.57 -32.93
C VAL A 303 -9.27 15.61 -33.91
N ASP A 304 -9.65 14.47 -34.44
CA ASP A 304 -10.68 14.38 -35.52
C ASP A 304 -12.02 14.92 -35.06
N ALA A 305 -12.42 14.70 -33.80
CA ALA A 305 -13.69 15.13 -33.26
C ALA A 305 -13.81 16.66 -33.10
N LEU A 306 -12.70 17.38 -32.94
CA LEU A 306 -12.69 18.84 -32.71
C LEU A 306 -12.22 19.63 -33.94
N GLY A 307 -11.52 18.98 -34.90
CA GLY A 307 -10.87 19.65 -36.01
C GLY A 307 -9.67 20.52 -35.61
N GLU A 308 -9.14 20.34 -34.40
CA GLU A 308 -8.06 21.15 -33.82
C GLU A 308 -6.76 20.36 -33.66
N THR A 309 -5.64 21.09 -33.71
CA THR A 309 -4.31 20.51 -33.50
C THR A 309 -3.80 20.90 -32.12
N LEU A 310 -3.50 19.91 -31.31
CA LEU A 310 -2.86 20.04 -30.01
C LEU A 310 -1.37 19.79 -30.10
N THR A 311 -0.66 20.29 -29.11
CA THR A 311 0.78 20.01 -28.93
C THR A 311 0.99 19.02 -27.79
N GLY A 312 2.02 18.22 -27.93
CA GLY A 312 2.43 17.27 -26.91
C GLY A 312 3.90 16.92 -27.03
N THR A 313 4.35 16.12 -26.10
CA THR A 313 5.73 15.67 -26.02
C THR A 313 5.78 14.16 -25.88
N VAL A 314 6.62 13.48 -26.65
CA VAL A 314 6.85 12.04 -26.55
C VAL A 314 7.39 11.73 -25.15
N GLU A 315 6.66 10.91 -24.41
CA GLU A 315 7.00 10.54 -23.02
C GLU A 315 7.78 9.22 -22.98
N SER A 316 7.26 8.19 -23.62
CA SER A 316 7.84 6.86 -23.58
C SER A 316 7.40 6.00 -24.77
N PHE A 317 8.11 4.89 -24.94
CA PHE A 317 7.80 3.85 -25.90
C PHE A 317 7.33 2.60 -25.18
N ALA A 318 6.39 1.87 -25.79
CA ALA A 318 6.02 0.56 -25.29
C ALA A 318 7.25 -0.38 -25.33
N PRO A 319 7.42 -1.23 -24.31
CA PRO A 319 8.58 -2.13 -24.21
C PRO A 319 8.58 -3.26 -25.25
N GLY A 320 7.49 -3.44 -25.99
CA GLY A 320 7.33 -4.43 -27.05
C GLY A 320 6.32 -3.99 -28.10
N SER A 321 6.20 -4.76 -29.16
CA SER A 321 5.17 -4.54 -30.18
C SER A 321 3.77 -4.91 -29.66
N GLY A 322 2.72 -4.36 -30.26
CA GLY A 322 1.34 -4.66 -29.87
C GLY A 322 0.99 -6.15 -29.93
N SER A 323 1.63 -6.91 -30.83
CA SER A 323 1.42 -8.36 -30.95
C SER A 323 1.95 -9.17 -29.77
N GLU A 324 2.99 -8.70 -29.08
CA GLU A 324 3.58 -9.38 -27.91
C GLU A 324 2.64 -9.35 -26.69
N PHE A 325 1.82 -8.31 -26.57
CA PHE A 325 0.93 -8.10 -25.42
C PHE A 325 -0.52 -8.48 -25.69
N THR A 326 -0.83 -9.12 -26.85
CA THR A 326 -2.18 -9.63 -27.10
C THR A 326 -2.40 -10.98 -26.42
N LEU A 327 -3.62 -11.19 -25.90
CA LEU A 327 -4.03 -12.46 -25.27
C LEU A 327 -3.91 -13.68 -26.20
N LEU A 328 -3.94 -13.47 -27.51
CA LEU A 328 -3.72 -14.48 -28.55
C LEU A 328 -2.59 -13.98 -29.43
N PRO A 329 -1.33 -14.38 -29.18
CA PRO A 329 -0.22 -14.07 -30.09
C PRO A 329 -0.53 -14.64 -31.47
N PHE A 330 -0.48 -13.81 -32.48
CA PHE A 330 -0.62 -14.26 -33.87
C PHE A 330 0.68 -14.96 -34.29
N GLU A 331 0.72 -16.29 -34.15
CA GLU A 331 1.73 -17.10 -34.79
C GLU A 331 1.29 -17.30 -36.27
N PRO A 332 2.07 -16.85 -37.25
CA PRO A 332 1.79 -17.17 -38.65
C PRO A 332 2.00 -18.67 -38.86
N GLY A 333 0.90 -19.43 -38.75
CA GLY A 333 0.90 -20.85 -39.04
C GLY A 333 1.24 -21.09 -40.52
N SER A 334 2.19 -21.98 -40.74
CA SER A 334 2.52 -22.72 -41.94
C SER A 334 2.65 -21.94 -43.28
N GLY A 335 3.87 -21.75 -43.73
CA GLY A 335 4.25 -21.84 -45.12
C GLY A 335 4.43 -20.55 -45.94
N ASN A 336 3.96 -19.39 -45.50
CA ASN A 336 4.18 -18.14 -46.22
C ASN A 336 4.70 -17.06 -45.26
N PHE A 337 6.03 -16.89 -45.21
CA PHE A 337 6.70 -15.87 -44.40
C PHE A 337 6.49 -14.47 -44.94
N THR A 338 5.28 -13.94 -44.88
CA THR A 338 5.03 -12.51 -45.10
C THR A 338 5.38 -11.75 -43.83
N LYS A 339 6.41 -10.92 -43.87
CA LYS A 339 6.77 -10.03 -42.76
C LYS A 339 5.61 -9.07 -42.47
N ILE A 340 4.86 -9.30 -41.41
CA ILE A 340 3.81 -8.39 -40.94
C ILE A 340 4.48 -7.21 -40.22
N VAL A 341 4.17 -5.99 -40.69
CA VAL A 341 4.72 -4.77 -40.08
C VAL A 341 4.21 -4.62 -38.68
N GLN A 342 5.11 -4.75 -37.72
CA GLN A 342 4.80 -4.56 -36.31
C GLN A 342 4.61 -3.07 -35.98
N ARG A 343 3.74 -2.79 -34.96
CA ARG A 343 3.52 -1.44 -34.46
C ARG A 343 4.00 -1.33 -33.03
N VAL A 344 4.64 -0.22 -32.71
CA VAL A 344 5.13 0.11 -31.37
C VAL A 344 4.31 1.28 -30.86
N GLY A 345 3.73 1.13 -29.67
CA GLY A 345 2.98 2.18 -29.00
C GLY A 345 3.93 3.27 -28.50
N VAL A 346 3.64 4.50 -28.84
CA VAL A 346 4.35 5.69 -28.36
C VAL A 346 3.38 6.49 -27.51
N ARG A 347 3.72 6.67 -26.23
CA ARG A 347 2.95 7.50 -25.30
C ARG A 347 3.37 8.95 -25.47
N ILE A 348 2.41 9.80 -25.76
CA ILE A 348 2.58 11.23 -25.97
C ILE A 348 1.75 11.98 -24.94
N ARG A 349 2.43 12.71 -24.06
CA ARG A 349 1.79 13.57 -23.08
C ARG A 349 1.38 14.86 -23.75
N LEU A 350 0.12 15.28 -23.52
CA LEU A 350 -0.38 16.56 -24.01
C LEU A 350 0.21 17.70 -23.17
N ASP A 351 0.62 18.78 -23.84
CA ASP A 351 1.14 19.96 -23.16
C ASP A 351 -0.01 20.68 -22.42
N PRO A 352 0.19 21.14 -21.18
CA PRO A 352 -0.85 21.80 -20.39
C PRO A 352 -1.23 23.18 -20.97
N GLY A 353 -2.40 23.70 -20.57
CA GLY A 353 -2.82 25.05 -20.91
C GLY A 353 -3.54 25.21 -22.26
N GLN A 354 -3.82 24.13 -22.97
CA GLN A 354 -4.59 24.16 -24.21
C GLN A 354 -6.09 24.10 -23.93
N ALA A 355 -6.87 25.04 -24.47
CA ALA A 355 -8.29 25.18 -24.19
C ALA A 355 -9.11 23.91 -24.53
N ALA A 356 -8.75 23.24 -25.61
CA ALA A 356 -9.44 22.03 -26.06
C ALA A 356 -9.33 20.82 -25.10
N LEU A 357 -8.38 20.81 -24.17
CA LEU A 357 -8.21 19.69 -23.22
C LEU A 357 -9.47 19.43 -22.39
N ALA A 358 -10.26 20.46 -22.08
CA ALA A 358 -11.47 20.31 -21.28
C ALA A 358 -12.60 19.55 -22.00
N THR A 359 -12.58 19.56 -23.32
CA THR A 359 -13.62 18.91 -24.15
C THR A 359 -13.23 17.49 -24.61
N LEU A 360 -11.97 17.10 -24.42
CA LEU A 360 -11.49 15.80 -24.82
C LEU A 360 -12.10 14.67 -23.99
N ARG A 361 -12.25 13.52 -24.63
CA ARG A 361 -12.71 12.29 -24.01
C ARG A 361 -11.76 11.14 -24.38
N PRO A 362 -11.44 10.22 -23.46
CA PRO A 362 -10.73 8.99 -23.82
C PRO A 362 -11.50 8.21 -24.88
N GLY A 363 -10.76 7.54 -25.75
CA GLY A 363 -11.29 6.77 -26.87
C GLY A 363 -11.46 7.56 -28.18
N LEU A 364 -11.28 8.88 -28.16
CA LEU A 364 -11.30 9.67 -29.41
C LEU A 364 -10.09 9.32 -30.28
N SER A 365 -10.33 9.18 -31.59
CA SER A 365 -9.31 8.99 -32.60
C SER A 365 -8.55 10.29 -32.81
N VAL A 366 -7.25 10.18 -33.04
CA VAL A 366 -6.38 11.32 -33.31
C VAL A 366 -5.31 10.92 -34.35
N THR A 367 -4.81 11.91 -35.06
CA THR A 367 -3.62 11.74 -35.88
C THR A 367 -2.42 12.35 -35.16
N ALA A 368 -1.45 11.52 -34.86
CA ALA A 368 -0.23 11.95 -34.16
C ALA A 368 0.92 12.13 -35.16
N LYS A 369 1.59 13.29 -35.08
CA LYS A 369 2.77 13.63 -35.91
C LYS A 369 3.92 14.01 -35.00
N VAL A 370 4.95 13.17 -34.91
CA VAL A 370 6.16 13.40 -34.15
C VAL A 370 7.21 14.08 -35.00
N MET A 371 7.81 15.15 -34.50
CA MET A 371 8.91 15.87 -35.16
C MET A 371 10.21 15.12 -34.85
N LEU A 372 10.90 14.68 -35.92
CA LEU A 372 12.24 14.10 -35.81
C LEU A 372 13.25 15.23 -35.78
N LEU A 373 14.14 15.21 -34.81
CA LEU A 373 15.25 16.17 -34.70
C LEU A 373 16.38 15.82 -35.64
#